data_3ccfb3b2826b7af09f020f69293ca471
#
_entry.id   3ccfb3b2826b7af09f020f69293ca471
#
_cell.length_a   1.000
_cell.length_b   1.000
_cell.length_c   1.000
_cell.angle_alpha   90.00
_cell.angle_beta   90.00
_cell.angle_gamma   90.00
#
_symmetry.space_group_name_H-M   'P 1'
#
loop_
_entity.id
_entity.type
_entity.pdbx_description
1 polymer ?
#
loop_
_entity_poly.entity_id
_entity_poly.type
_entity_poly.pdbx_seq_one_letter_code
_entity_poly.pdbx_strand_id
1 'polypeptide(L)'
;MTDETYMRRALELAEKGAGWVSPNPLVGAVIVKDEEIIGEGYHERYGQLHAERNALAHCTKSPKGATIYVTLEPCCHHGKQPPCTDALLAAGIRRVVIGSKDPNPLVHGKGIRILREHGVEVTEHVLEKECDAENEVFFHYMQTKLPFVILKYAMTLDGKIATYTGASRWVTGEAARAHVHRMRNRYRAIMVGVGTVLADDPMLTCRLKETENGANPVRIICDSKLRTPLESQIVRSAKEIPTILATCNRQEAMHMPYIEAGCKILVTPEKDGHVDLSDLMQQLGQLGIDSVILEGGGTLNWSALQAGIVQKVQAYVASKLFGGTEAKTPVEGQGFHTLSLIHISEP
;
A
#
# COMPACT_ATOMS: atom_id res chain seq x y z
N MET A 1 23.78 -22.44 -6.29
CA MET A 1 22.74 -21.48 -6.74
C MET A 1 23.35 -20.07 -6.81
N THR A 2 22.75 -19.15 -7.58
CA THR A 2 23.25 -17.76 -7.69
C THR A 2 22.69 -16.87 -6.57
N ASP A 3 23.32 -15.70 -6.31
CA ASP A 3 22.82 -14.70 -5.37
C ASP A 3 21.38 -14.27 -5.72
N GLU A 4 21.08 -14.11 -7.01
CA GLU A 4 19.71 -13.78 -7.46
C GLU A 4 18.69 -14.85 -7.10
N THR A 5 19.05 -16.13 -7.14
CA THR A 5 18.13 -17.24 -6.78
C THR A 5 17.66 -17.10 -5.32
N TYR A 6 18.60 -16.85 -4.40
CA TYR A 6 18.28 -16.68 -2.99
C TYR A 6 17.57 -15.34 -2.72
N MET A 7 17.92 -14.28 -3.46
CA MET A 7 17.21 -12.99 -3.34
C MET A 7 15.77 -13.08 -3.83
N ARG A 8 15.49 -13.82 -4.93
CA ARG A 8 14.09 -14.12 -5.33
C ARG A 8 13.32 -14.83 -4.25
N ARG A 9 13.96 -15.79 -3.58
CA ARG A 9 13.34 -16.48 -2.43
C ARG A 9 13.05 -15.50 -1.28
N ALA A 10 13.95 -14.57 -1.00
CA ALA A 10 13.73 -13.52 0.01
C ALA A 10 12.54 -12.59 -0.39
N LEU A 11 12.40 -12.24 -1.66
CA LEU A 11 11.25 -11.48 -2.17
C LEU A 11 9.91 -12.24 -2.00
N GLU A 12 9.88 -13.55 -2.32
CA GLU A 12 8.69 -14.39 -2.07
C GLU A 12 8.28 -14.43 -0.59
N LEU A 13 9.26 -14.39 0.32
CA LEU A 13 9.00 -14.32 1.75
C LEU A 13 8.49 -12.94 2.17
N ALA A 14 9.07 -11.85 1.63
CA ALA A 14 8.65 -10.48 1.90
C ALA A 14 7.17 -10.26 1.61
N GLU A 15 6.67 -10.77 0.48
CA GLU A 15 5.26 -10.67 0.06
C GLU A 15 4.28 -11.20 1.11
N LYS A 16 4.67 -12.19 1.93
CA LYS A 16 3.81 -12.75 2.98
C LYS A 16 3.47 -11.76 4.09
N GLY A 17 4.26 -10.69 4.26
CA GLY A 17 4.01 -9.61 5.20
C GLY A 17 2.96 -8.59 4.72
N ALA A 18 2.52 -8.68 3.45
CA ALA A 18 1.59 -7.72 2.86
C ALA A 18 0.29 -7.58 3.68
N GLY A 19 -0.12 -6.35 3.93
CA GLY A 19 -1.30 -6.00 4.73
C GLY A 19 -1.07 -5.96 6.25
N TRP A 20 0.07 -6.43 6.76
CA TRP A 20 0.31 -6.54 8.21
C TRP A 20 1.45 -5.68 8.73
N VAL A 21 2.38 -5.26 7.88
CA VAL A 21 3.59 -4.56 8.29
C VAL A 21 3.50 -3.03 8.23
N SER A 22 2.55 -2.47 7.46
CA SER A 22 2.41 -1.00 7.28
C SER A 22 2.44 -0.25 8.63
N PRO A 23 3.20 0.85 8.74
CA PRO A 23 3.96 1.55 7.70
C PRO A 23 5.41 1.06 7.51
N ASN A 24 5.77 -0.11 8.03
CA ASN A 24 7.09 -0.71 7.84
C ASN A 24 7.20 -1.33 6.44
N PRO A 25 8.45 -1.50 5.91
CA PRO A 25 8.67 -2.13 4.62
C PRO A 25 8.36 -3.64 4.64
N LEU A 26 8.08 -4.17 3.47
CA LEU A 26 8.06 -5.61 3.20
C LEU A 26 9.50 -6.10 3.07
N VAL A 27 9.95 -6.93 4.00
CA VAL A 27 11.32 -7.45 4.02
C VAL A 27 11.29 -8.96 4.20
N GLY A 28 12.09 -9.63 3.38
CA GLY A 28 12.37 -11.06 3.50
C GLY A 28 13.87 -11.30 3.65
N ALA A 29 14.21 -12.39 4.33
CA ALA A 29 15.59 -12.78 4.55
C ALA A 29 15.77 -14.30 4.43
N VAL A 30 16.88 -14.71 3.80
CA VAL A 30 17.28 -16.12 3.64
C VAL A 30 18.72 -16.28 4.08
N ILE A 31 18.98 -17.25 4.95
CA ILE A 31 20.33 -17.58 5.45
C ILE A 31 20.79 -18.87 4.81
N VAL A 32 21.97 -18.82 4.16
CA VAL A 32 22.55 -19.92 3.39
C VAL A 32 23.92 -20.26 3.92
N LYS A 33 24.16 -21.55 4.12
CA LYS A 33 25.45 -22.10 4.49
C LYS A 33 25.72 -23.39 3.71
N ASP A 34 26.90 -23.50 3.13
CA ASP A 34 27.33 -24.67 2.34
C ASP A 34 26.27 -25.02 1.25
N GLU A 35 25.80 -23.97 0.52
CA GLU A 35 24.75 -24.04 -0.52
C GLU A 35 23.36 -24.49 -0.03
N GLU A 36 23.17 -24.71 1.26
CA GLU A 36 21.89 -25.08 1.88
C GLU A 36 21.22 -23.88 2.55
N ILE A 37 19.92 -23.71 2.36
CA ILE A 37 19.11 -22.75 3.13
C ILE A 37 18.93 -23.31 4.54
N ILE A 38 19.49 -22.60 5.53
CA ILE A 38 19.42 -23.00 6.94
C ILE A 38 18.47 -22.14 7.77
N GLY A 39 17.99 -21.02 7.24
CA GLY A 39 17.02 -20.16 7.92
C GLY A 39 16.29 -19.26 6.93
N GLU A 40 15.03 -19.07 7.14
CA GLU A 40 14.17 -18.18 6.37
C GLU A 40 13.32 -17.34 7.32
N GLY A 41 13.05 -16.08 6.94
CA GLY A 41 12.20 -15.19 7.71
C GLY A 41 11.73 -14.01 6.90
N TYR A 42 10.67 -13.38 7.38
CA TYR A 42 10.15 -12.13 6.83
C TYR A 42 9.62 -11.26 7.96
N HIS A 43 9.40 -9.98 7.69
CA HIS A 43 8.72 -9.11 8.65
C HIS A 43 7.22 -9.45 8.63
N GLU A 44 6.74 -10.11 9.68
CA GLU A 44 5.38 -10.65 9.70
C GLU A 44 4.33 -9.61 10.03
N ARG A 45 4.62 -8.75 11.03
CA ARG A 45 3.68 -7.73 11.51
C ARG A 45 4.41 -6.53 12.08
N TYR A 46 3.80 -5.36 11.94
CA TYR A 46 4.27 -4.11 12.56
C TYR A 46 4.58 -4.29 14.05
N GLY A 47 5.81 -3.92 14.42
CA GLY A 47 6.30 -4.00 15.81
C GLY A 47 6.86 -5.37 16.24
N GLN A 48 6.74 -6.41 15.42
CA GLN A 48 7.37 -7.72 15.62
C GLN A 48 8.78 -7.77 15.04
N LEU A 49 9.41 -8.97 15.06
CA LEU A 49 10.78 -9.19 14.57
C LEU A 49 10.92 -8.75 13.11
N HIS A 50 12.05 -8.14 12.81
CA HIS A 50 12.45 -7.89 11.43
C HIS A 50 12.87 -9.19 10.75
N ALA A 51 12.90 -9.21 9.42
CA ALA A 51 13.15 -10.41 8.61
C ALA A 51 14.44 -11.12 8.98
N GLU A 52 15.54 -10.38 9.20
CA GLU A 52 16.85 -10.92 9.54
C GLU A 52 16.82 -11.65 10.89
N ARG A 53 16.18 -11.03 11.90
CA ARG A 53 16.02 -11.64 13.22
C ARG A 53 15.08 -12.84 13.19
N ASN A 54 14.03 -12.76 12.37
CA ASN A 54 13.12 -13.87 12.14
C ASN A 54 13.85 -15.04 11.48
N ALA A 55 14.64 -14.79 10.42
CA ALA A 55 15.45 -15.81 9.76
C ALA A 55 16.47 -16.44 10.70
N LEU A 56 17.15 -15.64 11.55
CA LEU A 56 18.08 -16.14 12.55
C LEU A 56 17.39 -17.04 13.58
N ALA A 57 16.18 -16.68 14.02
CA ALA A 57 15.41 -17.47 14.98
C ALA A 57 14.96 -18.83 14.42
N HIS A 58 14.81 -18.94 13.10
CA HIS A 58 14.40 -20.16 12.40
C HIS A 58 15.59 -20.95 11.81
N CYS A 59 16.82 -20.62 12.18
CA CYS A 59 17.98 -21.39 11.72
C CYS A 59 17.95 -22.83 12.23
N THR A 60 18.07 -23.78 11.32
CA THR A 60 18.17 -25.22 11.62
C THR A 60 19.58 -25.65 12.02
N LYS A 61 20.60 -24.82 11.70
CA LYS A 61 22.04 -25.04 11.99
C LYS A 61 22.66 -23.72 12.44
N SER A 62 23.87 -23.76 13.00
CA SER A 62 24.60 -22.55 13.38
C SER A 62 24.84 -21.61 12.20
N PRO A 63 24.38 -20.34 12.28
CA PRO A 63 24.55 -19.34 11.19
C PRO A 63 25.98 -18.79 11.10
N LYS A 64 26.86 -19.14 12.01
CA LYS A 64 28.26 -18.69 12.00
C LYS A 64 28.96 -19.04 10.69
N GLY A 65 29.49 -18.03 10.01
CA GLY A 65 30.15 -18.15 8.72
C GLY A 65 29.21 -18.25 7.51
N ALA A 66 27.88 -18.14 7.72
CA ALA A 66 26.87 -18.18 6.66
C ALA A 66 26.79 -16.85 5.88
N THR A 67 26.06 -16.90 4.76
CA THR A 67 25.63 -15.74 3.97
C THR A 67 24.15 -15.47 4.25
N ILE A 68 23.76 -14.22 4.47
CA ILE A 68 22.35 -13.80 4.51
C ILE A 68 22.01 -12.96 3.28
N TYR A 69 20.88 -13.24 2.68
CA TYR A 69 20.24 -12.46 1.61
C TYR A 69 19.07 -11.72 2.21
N VAL A 70 18.99 -10.41 2.03
CA VAL A 70 17.94 -9.56 2.58
C VAL A 70 17.50 -8.54 1.53
N THR A 71 16.18 -8.39 1.37
CA THR A 71 15.61 -7.53 0.31
C THR A 71 15.82 -6.04 0.54
N LEU A 72 16.10 -5.61 1.79
CA LEU A 72 16.35 -4.23 2.16
C LEU A 72 17.54 -4.13 3.12
N GLU A 73 18.28 -3.02 3.08
CA GLU A 73 19.41 -2.74 3.96
C GLU A 73 19.07 -2.98 5.44
N PRO A 74 19.85 -3.80 6.17
CA PRO A 74 19.64 -4.08 7.59
C PRO A 74 19.69 -2.80 8.44
N CYS A 75 18.69 -2.62 9.30
CA CYS A 75 18.60 -1.44 10.15
C CYS A 75 19.75 -1.42 11.18
N CYS A 76 20.22 -0.18 11.48
CA CYS A 76 21.35 0.08 12.40
C CYS A 76 20.99 1.03 13.55
N HIS A 77 19.70 1.30 13.77
CA HIS A 77 19.22 2.17 14.83
C HIS A 77 18.28 1.42 15.77
N HIS A 78 18.18 1.87 17.00
CA HIS A 78 17.20 1.38 17.96
C HIS A 78 15.83 1.99 17.66
N GLY A 79 14.91 1.15 17.22
CA GLY A 79 13.50 1.48 17.06
C GLY A 79 12.65 0.72 18.09
N LYS A 80 11.55 0.12 17.64
CA LYS A 80 10.79 -0.85 18.47
C LYS A 80 11.56 -2.14 18.70
N GLN A 81 12.47 -2.48 17.80
CA GLN A 81 13.37 -3.62 17.87
C GLN A 81 14.83 -3.15 17.93
N PRO A 82 15.74 -3.91 18.54
CA PRO A 82 17.18 -3.63 18.48
C PRO A 82 17.70 -3.76 17.04
N PRO A 83 18.83 -3.10 16.68
CA PRO A 83 19.39 -3.11 15.33
C PRO A 83 19.58 -4.51 14.76
N CYS A 84 19.25 -4.70 13.49
CA CYS A 84 19.51 -5.98 12.81
C CYS A 84 20.99 -6.20 12.54
N THR A 85 21.76 -5.12 12.30
CA THR A 85 23.23 -5.20 12.19
C THR A 85 23.86 -5.88 13.41
N ASP A 86 23.44 -5.54 14.63
CA ASP A 86 23.95 -6.14 15.86
C ASP A 86 23.64 -7.64 15.94
N ALA A 87 22.43 -8.03 15.52
CA ALA A 87 22.04 -9.44 15.49
C ALA A 87 22.88 -10.26 14.50
N LEU A 88 23.14 -9.69 13.31
CA LEU A 88 23.95 -10.33 12.26
C LEU A 88 25.42 -10.51 12.72
N LEU A 89 25.99 -9.49 13.35
CA LEU A 89 27.35 -9.54 13.91
C LEU A 89 27.44 -10.56 15.04
N ALA A 90 26.50 -10.54 15.99
CA ALA A 90 26.45 -11.49 17.10
C ALA A 90 26.28 -12.95 16.63
N ALA A 91 25.55 -13.16 15.53
CA ALA A 91 25.36 -14.48 14.91
C ALA A 91 26.59 -14.97 14.13
N GLY A 92 27.58 -14.10 13.91
CA GLY A 92 28.79 -14.41 13.16
C GLY A 92 28.55 -14.61 11.66
N ILE A 93 27.60 -13.90 11.08
CA ILE A 93 27.37 -13.89 9.63
C ILE A 93 28.62 -13.37 8.92
N ARG A 94 29.09 -14.09 7.90
CA ARG A 94 30.29 -13.75 7.14
C ARG A 94 29.99 -12.80 5.97
N ARG A 95 28.85 -12.96 5.31
CA ARG A 95 28.48 -12.20 4.12
C ARG A 95 27.03 -11.77 4.18
N VAL A 96 26.75 -10.53 3.79
CA VAL A 96 25.40 -9.96 3.65
C VAL A 96 25.19 -9.53 2.21
N VAL A 97 24.14 -10.04 1.57
CA VAL A 97 23.71 -9.69 0.21
C VAL A 97 22.43 -8.89 0.31
N ILE A 98 22.43 -7.68 -0.21
CA ILE A 98 21.36 -6.69 -0.05
C ILE A 98 20.72 -6.41 -1.41
N GLY A 99 19.37 -6.39 -1.43
CA GLY A 99 18.61 -5.97 -2.59
C GLY A 99 18.64 -4.44 -2.75
N SER A 100 17.87 -3.73 -1.96
CA SER A 100 17.76 -2.26 -2.00
C SER A 100 18.39 -1.58 -0.79
N LYS A 101 18.83 -0.33 -0.97
CA LYS A 101 19.21 0.56 0.14
C LYS A 101 17.95 1.10 0.83
N ASP A 102 18.03 1.29 2.14
CA ASP A 102 16.94 1.93 2.88
C ASP A 102 16.93 3.45 2.60
N PRO A 103 15.81 4.04 2.13
CA PRO A 103 15.70 5.48 1.91
C PRO A 103 15.67 6.30 3.21
N ASN A 104 15.47 5.65 4.37
CA ASN A 104 15.42 6.30 5.66
C ASN A 104 16.77 6.93 6.02
N PRO A 105 16.87 8.27 6.23
CA PRO A 105 18.14 8.95 6.58
C PRO A 105 18.81 8.41 7.85
N LEU A 106 18.08 7.72 8.71
CA LEU A 106 18.63 7.07 9.91
C LEU A 106 19.40 5.78 9.58
N VAL A 107 19.11 5.15 8.45
CA VAL A 107 19.71 3.88 7.99
C VAL A 107 20.65 4.11 6.82
N HIS A 108 20.18 4.66 5.75
CA HIS A 108 20.79 4.89 4.43
C HIS A 108 22.33 4.75 4.38
N GLY A 109 22.84 3.58 3.99
CA GLY A 109 24.26 3.25 3.90
C GLY A 109 25.01 3.09 5.23
N LYS A 110 24.36 3.37 6.38
CA LYS A 110 25.02 3.25 7.69
C LYS A 110 25.09 1.78 8.14
N GLY A 111 24.03 1.01 7.90
CA GLY A 111 24.02 -0.43 8.19
C GLY A 111 25.11 -1.16 7.42
N ILE A 112 25.23 -0.88 6.13
CA ILE A 112 26.28 -1.40 5.23
C ILE A 112 27.67 -1.06 5.76
N ARG A 113 27.89 0.20 6.13
CA ARG A 113 29.18 0.67 6.67
C ARG A 113 29.54 -0.07 7.95
N ILE A 114 28.62 -0.17 8.92
CA ILE A 114 28.84 -0.88 10.19
C ILE A 114 29.25 -2.34 9.93
N LEU A 115 28.55 -3.05 9.06
CA LEU A 115 28.85 -4.44 8.72
C LEU A 115 30.28 -4.56 8.13
N ARG A 116 30.65 -3.70 7.19
CA ARG A 116 31.99 -3.69 6.58
C ARG A 116 33.10 -3.38 7.58
N GLU A 117 32.90 -2.40 8.46
CA GLU A 117 33.84 -2.03 9.52
C GLU A 117 34.11 -3.18 10.51
N HIS A 118 33.16 -4.12 10.64
CA HIS A 118 33.30 -5.33 11.46
C HIS A 118 33.76 -6.58 10.66
N GLY A 119 34.24 -6.38 9.42
CA GLY A 119 34.82 -7.44 8.60
C GLY A 119 33.79 -8.32 7.88
N VAL A 120 32.52 -7.93 7.83
CA VAL A 120 31.48 -8.65 7.07
C VAL A 120 31.60 -8.25 5.58
N GLU A 121 31.60 -9.23 4.69
CA GLU A 121 31.51 -9.01 3.25
C GLU A 121 30.11 -8.52 2.88
N VAL A 122 30.00 -7.39 2.15
CA VAL A 122 28.68 -6.86 1.75
C VAL A 122 28.63 -6.67 0.24
N THR A 123 27.66 -7.37 -0.37
CA THR A 123 27.28 -7.22 -1.79
C THR A 123 25.95 -6.45 -1.85
N GLU A 124 25.87 -5.42 -2.67
CA GLU A 124 24.71 -4.55 -2.81
C GLU A 124 24.05 -4.69 -4.21
N HIS A 125 22.81 -4.22 -4.35
CA HIS A 125 22.08 -4.08 -5.62
C HIS A 125 21.74 -5.41 -6.32
N VAL A 126 21.53 -6.49 -5.56
CA VAL A 126 21.09 -7.76 -6.12
C VAL A 126 19.56 -7.76 -6.28
N LEU A 127 19.07 -7.76 -7.52
CA LEU A 127 17.66 -7.59 -7.89
C LEU A 127 17.06 -6.29 -7.31
N GLU A 128 17.83 -5.20 -7.36
CA GLU A 128 17.44 -3.91 -6.77
C GLU A 128 16.09 -3.42 -7.31
N LYS A 129 15.87 -3.51 -8.62
CA LYS A 129 14.61 -3.04 -9.23
C LYS A 129 13.39 -3.79 -8.72
N GLU A 130 13.50 -5.09 -8.53
CA GLU A 130 12.44 -5.93 -7.98
C GLU A 130 12.23 -5.63 -6.50
N CYS A 131 13.29 -5.41 -5.72
CA CYS A 131 13.21 -5.03 -4.32
C CYS A 131 12.63 -3.62 -4.13
N ASP A 132 12.97 -2.67 -4.99
CA ASP A 132 12.40 -1.32 -5.00
C ASP A 132 10.91 -1.36 -5.33
N ALA A 133 10.52 -2.13 -6.35
CA ALA A 133 9.12 -2.28 -6.75
C ALA A 133 8.27 -2.91 -5.63
N GLU A 134 8.83 -3.85 -4.86
CA GLU A 134 8.17 -4.44 -3.70
C GLU A 134 7.88 -3.41 -2.61
N ASN A 135 8.76 -2.42 -2.44
CA ASN A 135 8.71 -1.40 -1.40
C ASN A 135 8.39 0.02 -1.91
N GLU A 136 7.77 0.16 -3.11
CA GLU A 136 7.42 1.47 -3.70
C GLU A 136 6.62 2.37 -2.73
N VAL A 137 5.69 1.79 -1.98
CA VAL A 137 4.88 2.48 -0.96
C VAL A 137 5.75 3.01 0.18
N PHE A 138 6.59 2.15 0.74
CA PHE A 138 7.49 2.51 1.83
C PHE A 138 8.46 3.62 1.41
N PHE A 139 9.05 3.50 0.23
CA PHE A 139 10.00 4.50 -0.29
C PHE A 139 9.33 5.86 -0.48
N HIS A 140 8.15 5.88 -1.11
CA HIS A 140 7.38 7.11 -1.27
C HIS A 140 7.04 7.75 0.08
N TYR A 141 6.48 6.97 1.01
CA TYR A 141 6.07 7.48 2.32
C TYR A 141 7.25 7.97 3.17
N MET A 142 8.39 7.29 3.09
CA MET A 142 9.60 7.72 3.82
C MET A 142 10.13 9.06 3.31
N GLN A 143 10.08 9.30 2.01
CA GLN A 143 10.57 10.52 1.38
C GLN A 143 9.60 11.70 1.50
N THR A 144 8.29 11.46 1.36
CA THR A 144 7.28 12.52 1.26
C THR A 144 6.43 12.71 2.52
N LYS A 145 6.30 11.68 3.34
CA LYS A 145 5.33 11.57 4.43
C LYS A 145 3.87 11.63 3.97
N LEU A 146 3.61 11.45 2.68
CA LEU A 146 2.28 11.39 2.09
C LEU A 146 1.96 9.94 1.70
N PRO A 147 0.66 9.55 1.68
CA PRO A 147 0.24 8.26 1.18
C PRO A 147 0.62 8.05 -0.30
N PHE A 148 1.02 6.85 -0.66
CA PHE A 148 1.12 6.39 -2.04
C PHE A 148 -0.28 6.09 -2.57
N VAL A 149 -0.76 6.83 -3.56
CA VAL A 149 -2.13 6.70 -4.08
C VAL A 149 -2.15 5.89 -5.36
N ILE A 150 -2.90 4.78 -5.35
CA ILE A 150 -3.17 3.96 -6.53
C ILE A 150 -4.58 4.25 -7.02
N LEU A 151 -4.70 4.90 -8.17
CA LEU A 151 -5.98 5.08 -8.85
C LEU A 151 -6.39 3.76 -9.52
N LYS A 152 -7.42 3.11 -8.98
CA LYS A 152 -7.90 1.83 -9.50
C LYS A 152 -9.29 1.97 -10.13
N TYR A 153 -9.46 1.49 -11.34
CA TYR A 153 -10.77 1.36 -11.96
C TYR A 153 -10.89 0.10 -12.81
N ALA A 154 -12.13 -0.27 -13.11
CA ALA A 154 -12.46 -1.36 -14.02
C ALA A 154 -13.36 -0.81 -15.13
N MET A 155 -12.99 -1.01 -16.38
CA MET A 155 -13.73 -0.49 -17.53
C MET A 155 -13.89 -1.53 -18.64
N THR A 156 -14.81 -1.26 -19.55
CA THR A 156 -14.95 -1.97 -20.82
C THR A 156 -13.84 -1.56 -21.78
N LEU A 157 -13.70 -2.26 -22.91
CA LEU A 157 -12.72 -1.93 -23.95
C LEU A 157 -12.96 -0.56 -24.57
N ASP A 158 -14.22 -0.08 -24.59
CA ASP A 158 -14.62 1.25 -25.03
C ASP A 158 -14.65 2.30 -23.90
N GLY A 159 -13.97 2.01 -22.76
CA GLY A 159 -13.72 2.97 -21.68
C GLY A 159 -14.94 3.30 -20.82
N LYS A 160 -15.88 2.38 -20.61
CA LYS A 160 -17.07 2.60 -19.79
C LYS A 160 -16.99 1.83 -18.47
N ILE A 161 -17.33 2.51 -17.35
CA ILE A 161 -17.38 1.88 -15.99
C ILE A 161 -18.78 1.43 -15.61
N ALA A 162 -19.81 1.91 -16.33
CA ALA A 162 -21.20 1.53 -16.17
C ALA A 162 -21.95 1.73 -17.50
N THR A 163 -23.10 1.08 -17.64
CA THR A 163 -24.04 1.37 -18.75
C THR A 163 -24.66 2.76 -18.59
N TYR A 164 -25.38 3.25 -19.62
CA TYR A 164 -26.11 4.52 -19.52
C TYR A 164 -27.22 4.50 -18.45
N THR A 165 -27.69 3.31 -18.05
CA THR A 165 -28.68 3.13 -16.97
C THR A 165 -28.02 3.06 -15.59
N GLY A 166 -26.67 3.08 -15.50
CA GLY A 166 -25.91 2.99 -14.24
C GLY A 166 -25.57 1.56 -13.80
N ALA A 167 -25.94 0.53 -14.57
CA ALA A 167 -25.57 -0.85 -14.22
C ALA A 167 -24.05 -1.05 -14.38
N SER A 168 -23.36 -1.44 -13.29
CA SER A 168 -21.90 -1.58 -13.20
C SER A 168 -21.43 -2.99 -12.82
N ARG A 169 -22.33 -3.88 -12.42
CA ARG A 169 -22.00 -5.24 -11.94
C ARG A 169 -22.31 -6.28 -13.01
N TRP A 170 -21.38 -7.06 -13.50
CA TRP A 170 -19.92 -7.04 -13.25
C TRP A 170 -19.23 -6.65 -14.55
N VAL A 171 -18.42 -5.61 -14.53
CA VAL A 171 -17.63 -5.21 -15.71
C VAL A 171 -16.53 -6.24 -15.96
N THR A 172 -15.74 -6.59 -14.96
CA THR A 172 -14.59 -7.49 -15.07
C THR A 172 -14.87 -8.89 -14.50
N GLY A 173 -14.04 -9.86 -14.89
CA GLY A 173 -14.15 -11.25 -14.47
C GLY A 173 -13.68 -11.51 -13.03
N GLU A 174 -13.78 -12.77 -12.59
CA GLU A 174 -13.48 -13.21 -11.23
C GLU A 174 -12.01 -13.01 -10.85
N ALA A 175 -11.08 -13.33 -11.76
CA ALA A 175 -9.64 -13.16 -11.52
C ALA A 175 -9.26 -11.70 -11.19
N ALA A 176 -9.83 -10.74 -11.92
CA ALA A 176 -9.63 -9.31 -11.67
C ALA A 176 -10.20 -8.91 -10.29
N ARG A 177 -11.40 -9.40 -9.94
CA ARG A 177 -11.99 -9.14 -8.62
C ARG A 177 -11.16 -9.73 -7.48
N ALA A 178 -10.64 -10.95 -7.64
CA ALA A 178 -9.74 -11.57 -6.66
C ALA A 178 -8.45 -10.74 -6.48
N HIS A 179 -7.88 -10.23 -7.58
CA HIS A 179 -6.72 -9.34 -7.51
C HIS A 179 -7.04 -8.03 -6.76
N VAL A 180 -8.20 -7.42 -7.00
CA VAL A 180 -8.64 -6.23 -6.23
C VAL A 180 -8.72 -6.52 -4.73
N HIS A 181 -9.20 -7.70 -4.32
CA HIS A 181 -9.22 -8.06 -2.91
C HIS A 181 -7.82 -8.26 -2.32
N ARG A 182 -6.85 -8.79 -3.08
CA ARG A 182 -5.44 -8.80 -2.67
C ARG A 182 -4.87 -7.39 -2.52
N MET A 183 -5.20 -6.47 -3.44
CA MET A 183 -4.82 -5.06 -3.29
C MET A 183 -5.42 -4.44 -2.01
N ARG A 184 -6.70 -4.69 -1.71
CA ARG A 184 -7.34 -4.20 -0.48
C ARG A 184 -6.73 -4.78 0.79
N ASN A 185 -6.12 -5.96 0.73
CA ASN A 185 -5.31 -6.50 1.80
C ASN A 185 -3.95 -5.81 1.91
N ARG A 186 -3.27 -5.60 0.77
CA ARG A 186 -1.90 -5.07 0.70
C ARG A 186 -1.81 -3.62 1.16
N TYR A 187 -2.73 -2.76 0.70
CA TYR A 187 -2.68 -1.32 0.92
C TYR A 187 -3.48 -0.89 2.15
N ARG A 188 -2.98 0.13 2.86
CA ARG A 188 -3.49 0.54 4.17
C ARG A 188 -4.91 1.09 4.16
N ALA A 189 -5.30 1.81 3.11
CA ALA A 189 -6.62 2.42 3.03
C ALA A 189 -7.27 2.27 1.65
N ILE A 190 -8.62 2.38 1.64
CA ILE A 190 -9.45 2.47 0.44
C ILE A 190 -10.24 3.78 0.50
N MET A 191 -10.25 4.54 -0.59
CA MET A 191 -10.93 5.83 -0.69
C MET A 191 -11.98 5.84 -1.79
N VAL A 192 -13.17 6.33 -1.48
CA VAL A 192 -14.28 6.55 -2.42
C VAL A 192 -14.93 7.89 -2.20
N GLY A 193 -15.66 8.40 -3.19
CA GLY A 193 -16.56 9.54 -3.02
C GLY A 193 -17.91 9.10 -2.45
N VAL A 194 -18.62 10.03 -1.80
CA VAL A 194 -19.97 9.80 -1.26
C VAL A 194 -20.96 9.31 -2.33
N GLY A 195 -20.78 9.71 -3.60
CA GLY A 195 -21.61 9.22 -4.71
C GLY A 195 -21.59 7.69 -4.85
N THR A 196 -20.44 7.04 -4.59
CA THR A 196 -20.34 5.59 -4.58
C THR A 196 -21.09 4.96 -3.40
N VAL A 197 -21.05 5.61 -2.23
CA VAL A 197 -21.81 5.14 -1.06
C VAL A 197 -23.32 5.24 -1.31
N LEU A 198 -23.78 6.35 -1.86
CA LEU A 198 -25.20 6.57 -2.17
C LEU A 198 -25.73 5.64 -3.26
N ALA A 199 -24.90 5.25 -4.22
CA ALA A 199 -25.31 4.39 -5.34
C ALA A 199 -25.28 2.90 -4.99
N ASP A 200 -24.25 2.45 -4.26
CA ASP A 200 -23.94 1.01 -4.13
C ASP A 200 -23.99 0.49 -2.70
N ASP A 201 -24.07 1.36 -1.69
CA ASP A 201 -23.96 1.03 -0.26
C ASP A 201 -22.88 -0.03 0.02
N PRO A 202 -21.61 0.22 -0.36
CA PRO A 202 -20.57 -0.80 -0.36
C PRO A 202 -19.97 -0.99 1.02
N MET A 203 -19.54 -2.21 1.35
CA MET A 203 -18.77 -2.49 2.58
C MET A 203 -17.30 -2.07 2.47
N LEU A 204 -16.72 -1.99 1.29
CA LEU A 204 -15.30 -1.71 1.01
C LEU A 204 -14.32 -2.60 1.79
N THR A 205 -14.69 -3.85 2.01
CA THR A 205 -13.89 -4.83 2.75
C THR A 205 -12.98 -5.65 1.86
N CYS A 206 -11.93 -6.20 2.46
CA CYS A 206 -11.15 -7.29 1.89
C CYS A 206 -11.93 -8.61 2.06
N ARG A 207 -12.13 -9.34 0.96
CA ARG A 207 -12.82 -10.65 0.94
C ARG A 207 -11.93 -11.63 0.16
N LEU A 208 -10.86 -12.07 0.79
CA LEU A 208 -10.01 -13.15 0.30
C LEU A 208 -10.69 -14.50 0.55
N LYS A 209 -10.20 -15.56 -0.08
CA LYS A 209 -10.65 -16.93 0.22
C LYS A 209 -10.35 -17.27 1.67
N GLU A 210 -11.10 -18.20 2.25
CA GLU A 210 -10.95 -18.60 3.67
C GLU A 210 -9.54 -19.05 4.06
N THR A 211 -8.76 -19.51 3.10
CA THR A 211 -7.34 -19.89 3.28
C THR A 211 -6.37 -18.74 3.31
N GLU A 212 -6.80 -17.52 2.96
CA GLU A 212 -5.98 -16.33 2.90
C GLU A 212 -6.35 -15.38 4.05
N ASN A 213 -5.42 -15.18 4.99
CA ASN A 213 -5.62 -14.29 6.12
C ASN A 213 -5.52 -12.83 5.66
N GLY A 214 -6.65 -12.14 5.53
CA GLY A 214 -6.74 -10.78 5.02
C GLY A 214 -7.11 -9.74 6.09
N ALA A 215 -6.48 -8.57 6.02
CA ALA A 215 -6.84 -7.39 6.80
C ALA A 215 -7.79 -6.48 6.02
N ASN A 216 -8.75 -5.86 6.70
CA ASN A 216 -9.56 -4.81 6.09
C ASN A 216 -8.78 -3.50 6.03
N PRO A 217 -8.84 -2.77 4.90
CA PRO A 217 -8.28 -1.42 4.81
C PRO A 217 -9.09 -0.43 5.65
N VAL A 218 -8.46 0.66 6.06
CA VAL A 218 -9.16 1.85 6.58
C VAL A 218 -10.03 2.42 5.45
N ARG A 219 -11.30 2.63 5.71
CA ARG A 219 -12.24 3.15 4.71
C ARG A 219 -12.30 4.67 4.78
N ILE A 220 -12.12 5.34 3.65
CA ILE A 220 -12.12 6.82 3.54
C ILE A 220 -13.22 7.23 2.58
N ILE A 221 -14.14 8.06 3.03
CA ILE A 221 -15.24 8.59 2.23
C ILE A 221 -15.04 10.10 2.08
N CYS A 222 -14.84 10.57 0.85
CA CYS A 222 -14.82 11.99 0.52
C CYS A 222 -16.27 12.49 0.41
N ASP A 223 -16.72 13.26 1.41
CA ASP A 223 -18.09 13.75 1.53
C ASP A 223 -18.11 15.20 2.01
N SER A 224 -17.93 16.14 1.09
CA SER A 224 -17.82 17.58 1.39
C SER A 224 -18.96 18.12 2.26
N LYS A 225 -20.18 17.54 2.16
CA LYS A 225 -21.41 18.04 2.80
C LYS A 225 -22.01 17.09 3.84
N LEU A 226 -21.33 16.00 4.22
CA LEU A 226 -21.83 14.95 5.13
C LEU A 226 -23.20 14.39 4.70
N ARG A 227 -23.29 13.90 3.47
CA ARG A 227 -24.49 13.27 2.90
C ARG A 227 -24.51 11.76 3.06
N THR A 228 -23.45 11.18 3.57
CA THR A 228 -23.35 9.72 3.82
C THR A 228 -24.48 9.31 4.77
N PRO A 229 -25.35 8.38 4.38
CA PRO A 229 -26.46 7.96 5.26
C PRO A 229 -25.92 7.28 6.52
N LEU A 230 -26.46 7.65 7.69
CA LEU A 230 -26.10 7.00 8.95
C LEU A 230 -26.42 5.49 8.93
N GLU A 231 -27.42 5.10 8.14
CA GLU A 231 -27.86 3.71 7.96
C GLU A 231 -26.99 2.92 6.96
N SER A 232 -26.05 3.57 6.28
CA SER A 232 -25.18 2.87 5.33
C SER A 232 -24.34 1.80 6.00
N GLN A 233 -24.04 0.71 5.29
CA GLN A 233 -23.22 -0.40 5.80
C GLN A 233 -21.85 0.08 6.32
N ILE A 234 -21.29 1.07 5.65
CA ILE A 234 -19.99 1.68 6.00
C ILE A 234 -20.04 2.35 7.38
N VAL A 235 -21.10 3.09 7.70
CA VAL A 235 -21.27 3.77 9.00
C VAL A 235 -21.63 2.77 10.08
N ARG A 236 -22.58 1.88 9.85
CA ARG A 236 -22.99 0.86 10.82
C ARG A 236 -21.85 -0.04 11.29
N SER A 237 -20.90 -0.33 10.43
CA SER A 237 -19.74 -1.18 10.74
C SER A 237 -18.49 -0.39 11.15
N ALA A 238 -18.59 0.92 11.43
CA ALA A 238 -17.44 1.77 11.68
C ALA A 238 -16.72 1.45 13.02
N LYS A 239 -17.43 0.88 13.99
CA LYS A 239 -16.83 0.40 15.26
C LYS A 239 -15.95 -0.84 15.07
N GLU A 240 -16.20 -1.64 14.04
CA GLU A 240 -15.44 -2.86 13.73
C GLU A 240 -14.34 -2.61 12.71
N ILE A 241 -14.64 -1.79 11.69
CA ILE A 241 -13.71 -1.49 10.60
C ILE A 241 -13.45 0.00 10.57
N PRO A 242 -12.20 0.45 10.78
CA PRO A 242 -11.85 1.86 10.84
C PRO A 242 -12.38 2.63 9.63
N THR A 243 -13.14 3.71 9.90
CA THR A 243 -13.82 4.50 8.86
C THR A 243 -13.58 5.98 9.11
N ILE A 244 -13.17 6.68 8.06
CA ILE A 244 -12.90 8.11 8.05
C ILE A 244 -13.88 8.78 7.08
N LEU A 245 -14.58 9.82 7.54
CA LEU A 245 -15.33 10.73 6.69
C LEU A 245 -14.53 12.03 6.54
N ALA A 246 -14.09 12.32 5.33
CA ALA A 246 -13.42 13.57 4.98
C ALA A 246 -14.46 14.58 4.48
N THR A 247 -14.55 15.74 5.15
CA THR A 247 -15.62 16.70 4.90
C THR A 247 -15.14 18.15 4.95
N CYS A 248 -15.86 19.05 4.26
CA CYS A 248 -15.68 20.49 4.37
C CYS A 248 -16.63 21.12 5.41
N ASN A 249 -17.59 20.36 5.92
CA ASN A 249 -18.51 20.81 6.94
C ASN A 249 -17.77 20.99 8.28
N ARG A 250 -17.89 22.19 8.88
CA ARG A 250 -17.22 22.56 10.14
C ARG A 250 -18.16 22.55 11.35
N GLN A 251 -19.43 22.19 11.15
CA GLN A 251 -20.42 22.17 12.22
C GLN A 251 -20.29 20.91 13.05
N GLU A 252 -19.71 21.01 14.23
CA GLU A 252 -19.48 19.85 15.12
C GLU A 252 -20.76 19.07 15.43
N ALA A 253 -21.90 19.75 15.54
CA ALA A 253 -23.19 19.08 15.75
C ALA A 253 -23.55 18.10 14.61
N MET A 254 -23.10 18.35 13.40
CA MET A 254 -23.30 17.44 12.25
C MET A 254 -22.34 16.27 12.26
N HIS A 255 -21.22 16.37 12.98
CA HIS A 255 -20.23 15.31 13.09
C HIS A 255 -20.63 14.26 14.15
N MET A 256 -21.33 14.68 15.20
CA MET A 256 -21.62 13.86 16.38
C MET A 256 -22.26 12.50 16.06
N PRO A 257 -23.30 12.41 15.21
CA PRO A 257 -23.91 11.11 14.89
C PRO A 257 -22.93 10.11 14.25
N TYR A 258 -21.99 10.59 13.42
CA TYR A 258 -20.98 9.74 12.80
C TYR A 258 -19.89 9.31 13.80
N ILE A 259 -19.49 10.21 14.69
CA ILE A 259 -18.52 9.91 15.76
C ILE A 259 -19.10 8.86 16.72
N GLU A 260 -20.37 8.98 17.12
CA GLU A 260 -21.06 8.01 17.95
C GLU A 260 -21.20 6.64 17.26
N ALA A 261 -21.37 6.63 15.95
CA ALA A 261 -21.36 5.43 15.14
C ALA A 261 -19.94 4.79 15.00
N GLY A 262 -18.88 5.48 15.41
CA GLY A 262 -17.49 5.00 15.38
C GLY A 262 -16.65 5.53 14.21
N CYS A 263 -17.17 6.46 13.41
CA CYS A 263 -16.40 7.11 12.37
C CYS A 263 -15.45 8.17 12.93
N LYS A 264 -14.31 8.33 12.29
CA LYS A 264 -13.42 9.48 12.50
C LYS A 264 -13.77 10.56 11.46
N ILE A 265 -13.88 11.81 11.90
CA ILE A 265 -14.09 12.95 11.00
C ILE A 265 -12.76 13.64 10.74
N LEU A 266 -12.44 13.90 9.47
CA LEU A 266 -11.37 14.79 9.05
C LEU A 266 -11.98 15.98 8.33
N VAL A 267 -11.77 17.18 8.88
CA VAL A 267 -12.21 18.42 8.26
C VAL A 267 -11.10 18.95 7.38
N THR A 268 -11.41 19.19 6.10
CA THR A 268 -10.48 19.77 5.14
C THR A 268 -11.01 21.13 4.65
N PRO A 269 -10.15 21.97 4.06
CA PRO A 269 -10.62 23.07 3.22
C PRO A 269 -11.51 22.57 2.08
N GLU A 270 -12.36 23.46 1.57
CA GLU A 270 -13.10 23.23 0.33
C GLU A 270 -12.27 23.73 -0.86
N LYS A 271 -12.17 22.92 -1.90
CA LYS A 271 -11.56 23.27 -3.18
C LYS A 271 -12.49 22.83 -4.31
N ASP A 272 -12.89 23.78 -5.15
CA ASP A 272 -13.81 23.55 -6.27
C ASP A 272 -15.12 22.81 -5.88
N GLY A 273 -15.69 23.15 -4.71
CA GLY A 273 -16.91 22.53 -4.17
C GLY A 273 -16.69 21.14 -3.54
N HIS A 274 -15.46 20.68 -3.43
CA HIS A 274 -15.08 19.36 -2.95
C HIS A 274 -14.05 19.41 -1.81
N VAL A 275 -13.82 18.27 -1.16
CA VAL A 275 -12.72 18.04 -0.21
C VAL A 275 -11.38 18.37 -0.90
N ASP A 276 -10.54 19.21 -0.28
CA ASP A 276 -9.17 19.40 -0.74
C ASP A 276 -8.36 18.12 -0.53
N LEU A 277 -8.09 17.41 -1.62
CA LEU A 277 -7.39 16.13 -1.58
C LEU A 277 -5.93 16.29 -1.18
N SER A 278 -5.29 17.42 -1.45
CA SER A 278 -3.90 17.66 -1.05
C SER A 278 -3.80 17.78 0.47
N ASP A 279 -4.70 18.54 1.09
CA ASP A 279 -4.79 18.63 2.55
C ASP A 279 -5.17 17.30 3.18
N LEU A 280 -6.13 16.57 2.57
CA LEU A 280 -6.50 15.22 3.04
C LEU A 280 -5.30 14.28 3.05
N MET A 281 -4.45 14.25 2.00
CA MET A 281 -3.26 13.40 1.97
C MET A 281 -2.28 13.75 3.10
N GLN A 282 -2.11 15.03 3.42
CA GLN A 282 -1.26 15.45 4.55
C GLN A 282 -1.81 14.92 5.88
N GLN A 283 -3.11 15.08 6.12
CA GLN A 283 -3.75 14.58 7.34
C GLN A 283 -3.66 13.04 7.45
N LEU A 284 -3.87 12.32 6.34
CA LEU A 284 -3.75 10.87 6.31
C LEU A 284 -2.32 10.40 6.58
N GLY A 285 -1.32 11.07 6.01
CA GLY A 285 0.10 10.81 6.27
C GLY A 285 0.45 10.99 7.76
N GLN A 286 -0.05 12.06 8.40
CA GLN A 286 0.12 12.28 9.85
C GLN A 286 -0.53 11.19 10.71
N LEU A 287 -1.57 10.53 10.21
CA LEU A 287 -2.22 9.38 10.85
C LEU A 287 -1.48 8.05 10.60
N GLY A 288 -0.35 8.07 9.89
CA GLY A 288 0.42 6.86 9.55
C GLY A 288 -0.22 6.01 8.45
N ILE A 289 -1.11 6.60 7.64
CA ILE A 289 -1.65 5.94 6.45
C ILE A 289 -0.65 6.17 5.32
N ASP A 290 0.07 5.12 4.94
CA ASP A 290 1.15 5.13 3.96
C ASP A 290 0.67 4.92 2.53
N SER A 291 -0.54 4.36 2.35
CA SER A 291 -1.06 4.01 1.03
C SER A 291 -2.58 4.06 0.96
N VAL A 292 -3.09 4.44 -0.21
CA VAL A 292 -4.52 4.56 -0.50
C VAL A 292 -4.84 3.95 -1.86
N ILE A 293 -5.78 3.01 -1.91
CA ILE A 293 -6.44 2.63 -3.16
C ILE A 293 -7.62 3.57 -3.37
N LEU A 294 -7.57 4.36 -4.43
CA LEU A 294 -8.68 5.19 -4.86
C LEU A 294 -9.59 4.38 -5.80
N GLU A 295 -10.75 3.97 -5.29
CA GLU A 295 -11.81 3.28 -6.05
C GLU A 295 -13.02 4.21 -6.24
N GLY A 296 -12.77 5.44 -6.66
CA GLY A 296 -13.79 6.47 -6.83
C GLY A 296 -14.58 6.38 -8.14
N GLY A 297 -15.63 7.22 -8.25
CA GLY A 297 -16.26 7.54 -9.51
C GLY A 297 -15.43 8.57 -10.30
N GLY A 298 -15.81 8.80 -11.55
CA GLY A 298 -15.05 9.64 -12.48
C GLY A 298 -14.70 11.03 -11.96
N THR A 299 -15.59 11.64 -11.20
CA THR A 299 -15.39 12.99 -10.61
C THR A 299 -14.25 12.99 -9.57
N LEU A 300 -14.23 12.02 -8.64
CA LEU A 300 -13.16 11.93 -7.63
C LEU A 300 -11.83 11.56 -8.29
N ASN A 301 -11.86 10.68 -9.29
CA ASN A 301 -10.68 10.30 -10.04
C ASN A 301 -10.06 11.50 -10.78
N TRP A 302 -10.92 12.34 -11.40
CA TRP A 302 -10.50 13.59 -12.01
C TRP A 302 -9.84 14.54 -10.99
N SER A 303 -10.52 14.78 -9.86
CA SER A 303 -9.99 15.65 -8.80
C SER A 303 -8.63 15.16 -8.28
N ALA A 304 -8.45 13.85 -8.16
CA ALA A 304 -7.19 13.26 -7.71
C ALA A 304 -6.05 13.45 -8.73
N LEU A 305 -6.33 13.25 -10.02
CA LEU A 305 -5.35 13.50 -11.09
C LEU A 305 -4.99 14.98 -11.18
N GLN A 306 -6.00 15.87 -11.12
CA GLN A 306 -5.80 17.33 -11.15
C GLN A 306 -4.99 17.80 -9.93
N ALA A 307 -5.20 17.22 -8.77
CA ALA A 307 -4.43 17.51 -7.54
C ALA A 307 -3.01 16.95 -7.56
N GLY A 308 -2.64 16.11 -8.55
CA GLY A 308 -1.31 15.50 -8.66
C GLY A 308 -0.98 14.50 -7.55
N ILE A 309 -2.01 13.91 -6.90
CA ILE A 309 -1.81 13.00 -5.75
C ILE A 309 -1.69 11.52 -6.16
N VAL A 310 -1.83 11.19 -7.44
CA VAL A 310 -1.81 9.81 -7.95
C VAL A 310 -0.40 9.42 -8.38
N GLN A 311 0.16 8.35 -7.79
CA GLN A 311 1.47 7.80 -8.16
C GLN A 311 1.37 6.65 -9.14
N LYS A 312 0.24 5.89 -9.10
CA LYS A 312 0.08 4.69 -9.94
C LYS A 312 -1.37 4.55 -10.41
N VAL A 313 -1.54 4.09 -11.64
CA VAL A 313 -2.86 3.75 -12.20
C VAL A 313 -2.95 2.24 -12.41
N GLN A 314 -3.99 1.63 -11.84
CA GLN A 314 -4.32 0.21 -12.03
C GLN A 314 -5.64 0.08 -12.79
N ALA A 315 -5.57 -0.04 -14.11
CA ALA A 315 -6.72 -0.23 -14.97
C ALA A 315 -6.99 -1.73 -15.23
N TYR A 316 -8.24 -2.14 -15.05
CA TYR A 316 -8.72 -3.46 -15.48
C TYR A 316 -9.62 -3.27 -16.68
N VAL A 317 -9.19 -3.77 -17.84
CA VAL A 317 -9.92 -3.65 -19.09
C VAL A 317 -10.62 -4.97 -19.38
N ALA A 318 -11.97 -4.94 -19.46
CA ALA A 318 -12.77 -6.10 -19.83
C ALA A 318 -12.99 -6.14 -21.34
N SER A 319 -13.02 -7.33 -21.93
CA SER A 319 -13.35 -7.57 -23.34
C SER A 319 -14.85 -7.41 -23.60
N LYS A 320 -15.42 -6.26 -23.23
CA LYS A 320 -16.83 -5.89 -23.39
C LYS A 320 -16.93 -4.50 -24.02
N LEU A 321 -18.03 -4.22 -24.67
CA LEU A 321 -18.40 -2.92 -25.21
C LEU A 321 -19.78 -2.53 -24.67
N PHE A 322 -19.91 -1.34 -24.10
CA PHE A 322 -21.20 -0.83 -23.61
C PHE A 322 -21.78 0.23 -24.53
N GLY A 323 -20.95 1.05 -25.17
CA GLY A 323 -21.38 2.20 -25.96
C GLY A 323 -22.08 3.26 -25.10
N GLY A 324 -22.79 4.19 -25.79
CA GLY A 324 -23.57 5.24 -25.18
C GLY A 324 -22.75 6.48 -24.79
N THR A 325 -23.17 7.66 -25.23
CA THR A 325 -22.54 8.93 -24.91
C THR A 325 -22.68 9.29 -23.42
N GLU A 326 -23.80 8.94 -22.81
CA GLU A 326 -24.10 9.16 -21.40
C GLU A 326 -23.55 8.08 -20.45
N ALA A 327 -22.92 7.04 -21.00
CA ALA A 327 -22.32 5.99 -20.18
C ALA A 327 -21.04 6.51 -19.49
N LYS A 328 -20.96 6.32 -18.17
CA LYS A 328 -19.88 6.86 -17.33
C LYS A 328 -18.51 6.34 -17.72
N THR A 329 -17.50 7.20 -17.66
CA THR A 329 -16.10 6.91 -17.90
C THR A 329 -15.29 6.86 -16.58
N PRO A 330 -14.10 6.24 -16.58
CA PRO A 330 -13.24 6.18 -15.39
C PRO A 330 -12.82 7.56 -14.87
N VAL A 331 -12.65 8.52 -15.77
CA VAL A 331 -12.26 9.90 -15.46
C VAL A 331 -13.22 10.84 -16.15
N GLU A 332 -13.88 11.66 -15.38
CA GLU A 332 -14.80 12.70 -15.81
C GLU A 332 -14.12 14.08 -15.74
N GLY A 333 -14.89 15.17 -15.61
CA GLY A 333 -14.37 16.53 -15.46
C GLY A 333 -14.05 17.19 -16.80
N GLN A 334 -13.27 18.28 -16.77
CA GLN A 334 -12.98 19.09 -17.96
C GLN A 334 -11.94 18.44 -18.89
N GLY A 335 -11.19 17.45 -18.39
CA GLY A 335 -10.07 16.86 -19.11
C GLY A 335 -8.82 17.75 -19.17
N PHE A 336 -7.70 17.17 -19.65
CA PHE A 336 -6.45 17.89 -19.82
C PHE A 336 -6.38 18.58 -21.18
N HIS A 337 -5.80 19.75 -21.21
CA HIS A 337 -5.74 20.61 -22.42
C HIS A 337 -4.76 20.08 -23.48
N THR A 338 -3.74 19.33 -23.06
CA THR A 338 -2.69 18.80 -23.95
C THR A 338 -2.30 17.37 -23.56
N LEU A 339 -1.78 16.60 -24.50
CA LEU A 339 -1.31 15.23 -24.25
C LEU A 339 -0.08 15.15 -23.33
N SER A 340 0.64 16.25 -23.15
CA SER A 340 1.89 16.31 -22.36
C SER A 340 1.67 16.47 -20.84
N LEU A 341 0.44 16.56 -20.36
CA LEU A 341 0.14 16.83 -18.96
C LEU A 341 0.04 15.58 -18.06
N ILE A 342 0.06 14.39 -18.65
CA ILE A 342 0.08 13.13 -17.90
C ILE A 342 1.36 12.39 -18.27
N HIS A 343 2.35 12.46 -17.40
CA HIS A 343 3.47 11.52 -17.42
C HIS A 343 3.10 10.32 -16.55
N ILE A 344 2.39 9.36 -17.14
CA ILE A 344 2.37 8.00 -16.62
C ILE A 344 3.67 7.38 -17.13
N SER A 345 4.56 6.96 -16.25
CA SER A 345 5.77 6.22 -16.64
C SER A 345 5.34 5.05 -17.51
N GLU A 346 5.87 4.97 -18.72
CA GLU A 346 5.72 3.79 -19.56
C GLU A 346 6.29 2.57 -18.84
N PRO A 347 5.69 1.38 -19.01
CA PRO A 347 6.11 0.16 -18.33
C PRO A 347 7.53 -0.30 -18.73
#